data_23e1904c82b95b54f8252c8673d345ff
#
_entry.id   23e1904c82b95b54f8252c8673d345ff
#
_cell.length_a   1.000
_cell.length_b   1.000
_cell.length_c   1.000
_cell.angle_alpha   90.00
_cell.angle_beta   90.00
_cell.angle_gamma   90.00
#
_symmetry.space_group_name_H-M   'P 1'
#
loop_
_entity.id
_entity.type
_entity.pdbx_description
1 polymer ?
#
loop_
_entity_poly.entity_id
_entity_poly.type
_entity_poly.pdbx_seq_one_letter_code
_entity_poly.pdbx_strand_id
1 'polypeptide(L)'
;MVLRNVRPDRQTALFSATFPRAVEQLARKALQHPLEIVCGGKSVASDTVDQYVEVRPEQTKFMRLLQLLGVWFERGSTLVFVDTQLKCDSIYEQLVKAGYPSLSLHGGKEQDDRASTIKDFQDGVATVLVATSVAGRGLD
;
A
#
# COMPACT_ATOMS: atom_id res chain seq x y z
N MET A 1 -12.39 -1.55 -24.40
CA MET A 1 -11.52 -2.65 -23.96
C MET A 1 -10.29 -2.67 -24.88
N VAL A 2 -9.11 -2.37 -24.35
CA VAL A 2 -7.85 -2.15 -25.11
C VAL A 2 -7.47 -3.38 -25.96
N LEU A 3 -7.61 -4.59 -25.42
CA LEU A 3 -7.19 -5.83 -26.06
C LEU A 3 -7.88 -6.15 -27.41
N ARG A 4 -9.06 -5.55 -27.69
CA ARG A 4 -9.76 -5.72 -28.96
C ARG A 4 -9.16 -4.91 -30.10
N ASN A 5 -8.38 -3.87 -29.76
CA ASN A 5 -7.79 -2.91 -30.71
C ASN A 5 -6.31 -3.18 -30.96
N VAL A 6 -5.77 -4.27 -30.41
CA VAL A 6 -4.37 -4.67 -30.57
C VAL A 6 -4.29 -5.88 -31.51
N ARG A 7 -3.17 -6.03 -32.19
CA ARG A 7 -2.90 -7.12 -33.13
C ARG A 7 -3.26 -8.50 -32.56
N PRO A 8 -3.89 -9.38 -33.35
CA PRO A 8 -4.28 -10.73 -32.89
C PRO A 8 -3.09 -11.62 -32.54
N ASP A 9 -1.98 -11.45 -33.23
CA ASP A 9 -0.73 -12.24 -33.14
C ASP A 9 0.24 -11.72 -32.05
N ARG A 10 -0.28 -11.00 -31.08
CA ARG A 10 0.51 -10.46 -29.97
C ARG A 10 0.90 -11.51 -28.94
N GLN A 11 2.01 -11.30 -28.27
CA GLN A 11 2.32 -11.95 -27.01
C GLN A 11 1.71 -11.13 -25.85
N THR A 12 1.04 -11.82 -24.92
CA THR A 12 0.40 -11.17 -23.78
C THR A 12 0.87 -11.82 -22.50
N ALA A 13 1.39 -11.03 -21.57
CA ALA A 13 1.76 -11.47 -20.23
C ALA A 13 0.95 -10.67 -19.19
N LEU A 14 0.48 -11.34 -18.16
CA LEU A 14 -0.23 -10.75 -17.01
C LEU A 14 0.58 -11.00 -15.76
N PHE A 15 0.92 -9.91 -15.06
CA PHE A 15 1.62 -9.96 -13.78
C PHE A 15 0.70 -9.41 -12.69
N SER A 16 0.65 -10.08 -11.55
CA SER A 16 -0.11 -9.62 -10.39
C SER A 16 0.45 -10.21 -9.10
N ALA A 17 0.59 -9.39 -8.07
CA ALA A 17 0.96 -9.84 -6.73
C ALA A 17 -0.17 -10.63 -6.05
N THR A 18 -1.44 -10.33 -6.41
CA THR A 18 -2.62 -11.05 -5.91
C THR A 18 -3.44 -11.59 -7.08
N PHE A 19 -3.98 -12.80 -6.96
CA PHE A 19 -4.73 -13.46 -8.03
C PHE A 19 -6.13 -13.90 -7.57
N PRO A 20 -7.02 -12.94 -7.22
CA PRO A 20 -8.40 -13.27 -6.86
C PRO A 20 -9.17 -13.84 -8.05
N ARG A 21 -10.26 -14.56 -7.78
CA ARG A 21 -11.07 -15.22 -8.82
C ARG A 21 -11.49 -14.32 -9.99
N ALA A 22 -11.76 -13.04 -9.72
CA ALA A 22 -12.11 -12.08 -10.77
C ALA A 22 -10.95 -11.81 -11.74
N VAL A 23 -9.72 -11.72 -11.23
CA VAL A 23 -8.50 -11.55 -12.03
C VAL A 23 -8.20 -12.83 -12.82
N GLU A 24 -8.38 -14.00 -12.22
CA GLU A 24 -8.24 -15.29 -12.90
C GLU A 24 -9.20 -15.41 -14.09
N GLN A 25 -10.48 -15.06 -13.90
CA GLN A 25 -11.46 -15.05 -14.98
C GLN A 25 -11.10 -14.08 -16.10
N LEU A 26 -10.56 -12.91 -15.77
CA LEU A 26 -10.06 -11.96 -16.76
C LEU A 26 -8.87 -12.52 -17.53
N ALA A 27 -7.92 -13.12 -16.82
CA ALA A 27 -6.75 -13.76 -17.42
C ALA A 27 -7.14 -14.87 -18.42
N ARG A 28 -8.05 -15.76 -18.02
CA ARG A 28 -8.58 -16.83 -18.90
C ARG A 28 -9.26 -16.31 -20.16
N LYS A 29 -9.87 -15.11 -20.11
CA LYS A 29 -10.50 -14.46 -21.27
C LYS A 29 -9.51 -13.70 -22.15
N ALA A 30 -8.40 -13.25 -21.59
CA ALA A 30 -7.44 -12.37 -22.27
C ALA A 30 -6.25 -13.11 -22.86
N LEU A 31 -5.89 -14.25 -22.27
CA LEU A 31 -4.72 -15.04 -22.62
C LEU A 31 -5.13 -16.30 -23.43
N GLN A 32 -4.27 -16.70 -24.37
CA GLN A 32 -4.42 -17.93 -25.15
C GLN A 32 -3.40 -18.94 -24.67
N HIS A 33 -3.85 -20.08 -24.15
CA HIS A 33 -2.97 -21.16 -23.63
C HIS A 33 -1.85 -20.65 -22.70
N PRO A 34 -2.18 -19.88 -21.63
CA PRO A 34 -1.16 -19.25 -20.80
C PRO A 34 -0.36 -20.29 -20.00
N LEU A 35 0.93 -20.03 -19.87
CA LEU A 35 1.76 -20.65 -18.84
C LEU A 35 1.55 -19.86 -17.53
N GLU A 36 1.14 -20.55 -16.47
CA GLU A 36 1.03 -19.96 -15.14
C GLU A 36 2.33 -20.21 -14.35
N ILE A 37 2.98 -19.13 -13.92
CA ILE A 37 4.17 -19.17 -13.09
C ILE A 37 3.80 -18.55 -11.74
N VAL A 38 3.88 -19.34 -10.67
CA VAL A 38 3.61 -18.89 -9.30
C VAL A 38 4.94 -18.80 -8.55
N CYS A 39 5.32 -17.58 -8.16
CA CYS A 39 6.50 -17.34 -7.34
C CYS A 39 6.07 -17.20 -5.88
N GLY A 40 6.51 -18.09 -5.01
CA GLY A 40 6.15 -18.11 -3.59
C GLY A 40 4.76 -18.69 -3.29
N GLY A 41 4.34 -18.62 -2.01
CA GLY A 41 3.01 -19.04 -1.56
C GLY A 41 1.95 -17.98 -1.84
N LYS A 42 0.72 -18.40 -2.15
CA LYS A 42 -0.41 -17.46 -2.27
C LYS A 42 -0.70 -16.84 -0.91
N SER A 43 -0.56 -15.52 -0.79
CA SER A 43 -0.91 -14.73 0.42
C SER A 43 -0.21 -15.17 1.72
N VAL A 44 0.99 -15.70 1.63
CA VAL A 44 1.81 -16.04 2.79
C VAL A 44 2.77 -14.88 3.05
N ALA A 45 2.74 -14.34 4.27
CA ALA A 45 3.75 -13.38 4.69
C ALA A 45 5.13 -14.07 4.75
N SER A 46 6.20 -13.32 4.48
CA SER A 46 7.56 -13.85 4.62
C SER A 46 7.83 -14.24 6.08
N ASP A 47 8.58 -15.30 6.28
CA ASP A 47 9.03 -15.74 7.62
C ASP A 47 9.94 -14.70 8.32
N THR A 48 10.41 -13.70 7.56
CA THR A 48 11.20 -12.57 8.06
C THR A 48 10.36 -11.41 8.60
N VAL A 49 9.03 -11.50 8.52
CA VAL A 49 8.09 -10.45 8.97
C VAL A 49 7.46 -10.84 10.29
N ASP A 50 7.78 -10.11 11.35
CA ASP A 50 7.11 -10.23 12.64
C ASP A 50 5.71 -9.61 12.57
N GLN A 51 4.68 -10.38 12.93
CA GLN A 51 3.29 -9.94 12.86
C GLN A 51 2.66 -9.89 14.24
N TYR A 52 2.02 -8.76 14.54
CA TYR A 52 1.30 -8.55 15.80
C TYR A 52 -0.14 -8.12 15.51
N VAL A 53 -1.10 -8.70 16.22
CA VAL A 53 -2.52 -8.36 16.10
C VAL A 53 -3.05 -7.88 17.44
N GLU A 54 -3.62 -6.68 17.45
CA GLU A 54 -4.28 -6.10 18.61
C GLU A 54 -5.73 -5.73 18.27
N VAL A 55 -6.69 -6.26 19.03
CA VAL A 55 -8.10 -5.88 18.93
C VAL A 55 -8.38 -4.76 19.93
N ARG A 56 -8.76 -3.57 19.43
CA ARG A 56 -8.97 -2.37 20.26
C ARG A 56 -10.19 -1.58 19.81
N PRO A 57 -10.88 -0.88 20.76
CA PRO A 57 -11.88 0.12 20.41
C PRO A 57 -11.26 1.23 19.55
N GLU A 58 -12.02 1.75 18.58
CA GLU A 58 -11.54 2.75 17.63
C GLU A 58 -10.93 3.98 18.30
N GLN A 59 -11.55 4.45 19.39
CA GLN A 59 -11.13 5.64 20.13
C GLN A 59 -9.73 5.49 20.77
N THR A 60 -9.27 4.26 20.99
CA THR A 60 -7.97 3.98 21.62
C THR A 60 -6.84 3.71 20.61
N LYS A 61 -7.17 3.57 19.32
CA LYS A 61 -6.19 3.19 18.28
C LYS A 61 -5.13 4.26 18.07
N PHE A 62 -5.51 5.55 18.06
CA PHE A 62 -4.55 6.63 17.89
C PHE A 62 -3.53 6.71 19.04
N MET A 63 -4.01 6.58 20.29
CA MET A 63 -3.10 6.54 21.44
C MET A 63 -2.13 5.35 21.36
N ARG A 64 -2.60 4.20 20.87
CA ARG A 64 -1.73 3.05 20.65
C ARG A 64 -0.72 3.29 19.54
N LEU A 65 -1.10 3.96 18.46
CA LEU A 65 -0.18 4.36 17.40
C LEU A 65 0.94 5.25 17.96
N LEU A 66 0.62 6.25 18.80
CA LEU A 66 1.63 7.09 19.44
C LEU A 66 2.58 6.29 20.34
N GLN A 67 2.08 5.30 21.09
CA GLN A 67 2.92 4.42 21.91
C GLN A 67 3.88 3.59 21.05
N LEU A 68 3.39 3.07 19.90
CA LEU A 68 4.24 2.32 18.96
C LEU A 68 5.28 3.22 18.31
N LEU A 69 4.90 4.41 17.89
CA LEU A 69 5.84 5.39 17.34
C LEU A 69 6.90 5.81 18.37
N GLY A 70 6.55 5.96 19.64
CA GLY A 70 7.52 6.24 20.71
C GLY A 70 8.62 5.17 20.84
N VAL A 71 8.37 3.95 20.37
CA VAL A 71 9.36 2.86 20.40
C VAL A 71 10.10 2.72 19.06
N TRP A 72 9.39 2.94 17.92
CA TRP A 72 9.88 2.58 16.60
C TRP A 72 10.31 3.76 15.73
N PHE A 73 9.92 5.00 16.08
CA PHE A 73 10.13 6.19 15.25
C PHE A 73 11.62 6.42 14.87
N GLU A 74 12.53 6.20 15.81
CA GLU A 74 13.97 6.37 15.57
C GLU A 74 14.65 5.13 14.97
N ARG A 75 13.91 4.02 14.81
CA ARG A 75 14.48 2.74 14.34
C ARG A 75 14.32 2.51 12.85
N GLY A 76 13.47 3.29 12.19
CA GLY A 76 13.23 3.17 10.76
C GLY A 76 11.94 3.85 10.30
N SER A 77 11.65 3.70 9.03
CA SER A 77 10.45 4.26 8.42
C SER A 77 9.20 3.47 8.82
N THR A 78 8.10 4.17 9.05
CA THR A 78 6.82 3.60 9.47
C THR A 78 5.73 3.90 8.47
N LEU A 79 5.05 2.86 7.98
CA LEU A 79 3.85 2.97 7.15
C LEU A 79 2.60 2.72 7.99
N VAL A 80 1.65 3.66 7.96
CA VAL A 80 0.37 3.57 8.65
C VAL A 80 -0.75 3.45 7.61
N PHE A 81 -1.36 2.27 7.48
CA PHE A 81 -2.45 2.07 6.55
C PHE A 81 -3.81 2.35 7.20
N VAL A 82 -4.66 3.07 6.48
CA VAL A 82 -6.03 3.42 6.90
C VAL A 82 -7.03 3.15 5.77
N ASP A 83 -8.31 3.03 6.14
CA ASP A 83 -9.36 2.59 5.22
C ASP A 83 -9.85 3.69 4.27
N THR A 84 -9.85 4.96 4.71
CA THR A 84 -10.44 6.08 3.96
C THR A 84 -9.48 7.26 3.84
N GLN A 85 -9.71 8.10 2.81
CA GLN A 85 -8.95 9.33 2.59
C GLN A 85 -9.11 10.31 3.77
N LEU A 86 -10.35 10.49 4.25
CA LEU A 86 -10.63 11.36 5.40
C LEU A 86 -9.88 10.92 6.66
N LYS A 87 -9.81 9.61 6.90
CA LYS A 87 -9.05 9.07 8.03
C LYS A 87 -7.55 9.25 7.83
N CYS A 88 -7.06 9.16 6.59
CA CYS A 88 -5.67 9.40 6.25
C CYS A 88 -5.27 10.84 6.63
N ASP A 89 -6.03 11.83 6.20
CA ASP A 89 -5.76 13.23 6.50
C ASP A 89 -5.91 13.53 8.00
N SER A 90 -6.94 12.98 8.64
CA SER A 90 -7.15 13.15 10.09
C SER A 90 -5.99 12.58 10.92
N ILE A 91 -5.51 11.37 10.61
CA ILE A 91 -4.38 10.77 11.35
C ILE A 91 -3.09 11.55 11.07
N TYR A 92 -2.85 11.95 9.82
CA TYR A 92 -1.72 12.80 9.44
C TYR A 92 -1.69 14.09 10.28
N GLU A 93 -2.80 14.84 10.33
CA GLU A 93 -2.87 16.08 11.12
C GLU A 93 -2.63 15.85 12.62
N GLN A 94 -3.18 14.76 13.17
CA GLN A 94 -2.98 14.41 14.57
C GLN A 94 -1.52 14.05 14.86
N LEU A 95 -0.84 13.33 13.97
CA LEU A 95 0.57 12.99 14.12
C LEU A 95 1.46 14.23 14.07
N VAL A 96 1.22 15.14 13.12
CA VAL A 96 1.95 16.40 13.03
C VAL A 96 1.75 17.25 14.31
N LYS A 97 0.51 17.35 14.82
CA LYS A 97 0.21 18.03 16.09
C LYS A 97 0.89 17.37 17.30
N ALA A 98 1.08 16.06 17.26
CA ALA A 98 1.78 15.30 18.30
C ALA A 98 3.33 15.37 18.16
N GLY A 99 3.85 16.10 17.16
CA GLY A 99 5.28 16.31 16.98
C GLY A 99 5.98 15.26 16.12
N TYR A 100 5.23 14.38 15.43
CA TYR A 100 5.78 13.41 14.51
C TYR A 100 5.76 13.94 13.07
N PRO A 101 6.91 14.26 12.44
CA PRO A 101 6.98 14.61 11.02
C PRO A 101 6.40 13.47 10.19
N SER A 102 5.32 13.74 9.50
CA SER A 102 4.53 12.73 8.80
C SER A 102 4.15 13.22 7.40
N LEU A 103 3.85 12.28 6.52
CA LEU A 103 3.32 12.51 5.18
C LEU A 103 1.98 11.79 5.03
N SER A 104 1.13 12.23 4.10
CA SER A 104 -0.13 11.54 3.78
C SER A 104 -0.22 11.22 2.30
N LEU A 105 -0.71 9.99 1.98
CA LEU A 105 -0.78 9.48 0.62
C LEU A 105 -2.14 8.78 0.36
N HIS A 106 -2.95 9.33 -0.53
CA HIS A 106 -4.23 8.74 -0.93
C HIS A 106 -4.65 9.16 -2.33
N GLY A 107 -5.66 8.50 -2.90
CA GLY A 107 -6.10 8.72 -4.26
C GLY A 107 -6.79 10.06 -4.54
N GLY A 108 -7.11 10.85 -3.52
CA GLY A 108 -7.66 12.21 -3.65
C GLY A 108 -6.60 13.29 -3.89
N LYS A 109 -5.30 12.95 -3.79
CA LYS A 109 -4.21 13.88 -4.11
C LYS A 109 -3.86 13.83 -5.59
N GLU A 110 -3.38 14.93 -6.13
CA GLU A 110 -2.87 14.99 -7.51
C GLU A 110 -1.68 14.04 -7.71
N GLN A 111 -1.43 13.63 -8.95
CA GLN A 111 -0.40 12.64 -9.24
C GLN A 111 1.01 13.16 -8.92
N ASP A 112 1.27 14.44 -9.16
CA ASP A 112 2.56 15.06 -8.89
C ASP A 112 2.82 15.18 -7.38
N ASP A 113 1.80 15.52 -6.58
CA ASP A 113 1.89 15.53 -5.13
C ASP A 113 2.17 14.13 -4.56
N ARG A 114 1.55 13.10 -5.15
CA ARG A 114 1.79 11.72 -4.74
C ARG A 114 3.22 11.28 -5.05
N ALA A 115 3.72 11.63 -6.23
CA ALA A 115 5.11 11.31 -6.62
C ALA A 115 6.12 12.03 -5.71
N SER A 116 5.89 13.31 -5.40
CA SER A 116 6.70 14.07 -4.47
C SER A 116 6.67 13.48 -3.05
N THR A 117 5.47 13.14 -2.55
CA THR A 117 5.28 12.51 -1.22
C THR A 117 6.07 11.19 -1.09
N ILE A 118 6.02 10.35 -2.12
CA ILE A 118 6.76 9.07 -2.13
C ILE A 118 8.26 9.34 -2.09
N LYS A 119 8.72 10.28 -2.91
CA LYS A 119 10.14 10.67 -2.94
C LYS A 119 10.61 11.22 -1.60
N ASP A 120 9.87 12.14 -0.99
CA ASP A 120 10.19 12.71 0.31
C ASP A 120 10.29 11.64 1.40
N PHE A 121 9.42 10.63 1.35
CA PHE A 121 9.47 9.49 2.26
C PHE A 121 10.70 8.60 2.01
N GLN A 122 11.04 8.32 0.74
CA GLN A 122 12.23 7.55 0.37
C GLN A 122 13.54 8.28 0.72
N ASP A 123 13.56 9.60 0.56
CA ASP A 123 14.70 10.46 0.89
C ASP A 123 14.83 10.71 2.42
N GLY A 124 13.88 10.20 3.22
CA GLY A 124 13.90 10.33 4.68
C GLY A 124 13.54 11.72 5.21
N VAL A 125 12.88 12.57 4.41
CA VAL A 125 12.39 13.90 4.84
C VAL A 125 11.38 13.75 5.98
N ALA A 126 10.54 12.71 5.92
CA ALA A 126 9.72 12.26 7.04
C ALA A 126 9.74 10.72 7.10
N THR A 127 9.77 10.19 8.31
CA THR A 127 9.87 8.74 8.54
C THR A 127 8.53 8.07 8.78
N VAL A 128 7.44 8.84 8.84
CA VAL A 128 6.07 8.32 8.99
C VAL A 128 5.24 8.68 7.77
N LEU A 129 4.68 7.67 7.10
CA LEU A 129 3.75 7.85 5.98
C LEU A 129 2.40 7.22 6.30
N VAL A 130 1.35 8.03 6.31
CA VAL A 130 -0.05 7.57 6.43
C VAL A 130 -0.62 7.38 5.03
N ALA A 131 -1.12 6.20 4.71
CA ALA A 131 -1.60 5.89 3.36
C ALA A 131 -2.89 5.07 3.35
N THR A 132 -3.68 5.23 2.29
CA THR A 132 -4.74 4.26 2.00
C THR A 132 -4.16 3.05 1.26
N SER A 133 -4.77 1.87 1.43
CA SER A 133 -4.29 0.59 0.84
C SER A 133 -4.13 0.64 -0.69
N VAL A 134 -4.89 1.50 -1.39
CA VAL A 134 -4.77 1.66 -2.85
C VAL A 134 -3.56 2.50 -3.22
N ALA A 135 -3.28 3.54 -2.44
CA ALA A 135 -2.18 4.46 -2.72
C ALA A 135 -0.82 3.93 -2.26
N GLY A 136 -0.81 3.04 -1.28
CA GLY A 136 0.41 2.39 -0.76
C GLY A 136 0.97 1.27 -1.62
N ARG A 137 0.36 0.96 -2.77
CA ARG A 137 0.90 -0.04 -3.70
C ARG A 137 2.07 0.54 -4.48
N GLY A 138 3.19 -0.21 -4.52
CA GLY A 138 4.41 0.21 -5.25
C GLY A 138 5.30 1.16 -4.46
N LEU A 139 5.25 1.10 -3.12
CA LEU A 139 6.18 1.81 -2.23
C LEU A 139 7.49 1.03 -1.98
N ASP A 140 7.73 -0.03 -2.74
CA ASP A 140 8.96 -0.84 -2.67
C ASP A 140 10.17 -0.10 -3.26
#